data_91d4d24ce5c163453c92e6063c68fa93
#
_entry.id   91d4d24ce5c163453c92e6063c68fa93
#
_cell.length_a   1.000
_cell.length_b   1.000
_cell.length_c   1.000
_cell.angle_alpha   90.00
_cell.angle_beta   90.00
_cell.angle_gamma   90.00
#
_symmetry.space_group_name_H-M   'P 1'
#
loop_
_entity.id
_entity.type
_entity.pdbx_description
1 polymer ?
#
loop_
_entity_poly.entity_id
_entity_poly.type
_entity_poly.pdbx_seq_one_letter_code
_entity_poly.pdbx_strand_id
1 'polypeptide(L)'
;MQKGWKVFNHLNGKSRKKLLACLLSISMIPVNGFTVMAATADQGNQAAVTQEGTTTPTVTSGISFAAESQNVTVGNFKYYEFQGTQAKDFDKVNFNISDEKALKIEQKTFKQADGTEVVKYMPIALKDNGKVTVTATFEKNKKPLDGVSAQLEFNLSKDDNVIPFTSQTMYQVFSGKEEGELTKADLAAKTEINLSDKGLTDTEVAYLQYATGCEKLDLSKNTNVSKIDALKSMTNLKEINLEGTKVSTADRIALIKKDPITVEKGAKTNDPILPKGILKGCKDVKYSEEVAAGTTAKLKSIQVQTDGTISLEAVDTAEAGTTNLKVESTTTPTVFATIPVNVTAKSATTPEFDKNDPNVSVGAFKKQIKLNNLEKDDVVTLTSKDTKILNIRTETAQDGTKTYYLEPKAAGKATVEAVVARAGKTYTATIEIQVAAVGKDIIPLTSYKVYDALEADADKDGKKEKADRNNDGMISTEEIKNVKFINLENKDLTNADLAGLSEAVNCEKIDLENNKNITDISFI
;
A
#
# COMPACT_ATOMS: atom_id res chain seq x y z
N MET A 1 -23.43 -21.50 19.70
CA MET A 1 -23.60 -22.61 18.75
C MET A 1 -24.59 -22.36 17.61
N GLN A 2 -25.57 -21.46 17.69
CA GLN A 2 -26.55 -21.24 16.60
C GLN A 2 -26.06 -20.36 15.44
N LYS A 3 -25.00 -19.56 15.59
CA LYS A 3 -24.45 -18.75 14.48
C LYS A 3 -23.48 -19.50 13.55
N GLY A 4 -22.93 -20.62 13.97
CA GLY A 4 -22.02 -21.44 13.14
C GLY A 4 -22.73 -22.31 12.09
N TRP A 5 -23.99 -22.65 12.31
CA TRP A 5 -24.75 -23.57 11.44
C TRP A 5 -25.27 -22.92 10.15
N LYS A 6 -25.46 -21.60 10.13
CA LYS A 6 -25.91 -20.89 8.90
C LYS A 6 -24.83 -20.72 7.82
N VAL A 7 -23.55 -20.77 8.21
CA VAL A 7 -22.43 -20.66 7.27
C VAL A 7 -22.12 -22.00 6.57
N PHE A 8 -22.52 -23.12 7.21
CA PHE A 8 -22.21 -24.47 6.72
C PHE A 8 -23.01 -24.87 5.47
N ASN A 9 -24.14 -24.25 5.22
CA ASN A 9 -25.03 -24.61 4.11
C ASN A 9 -24.73 -23.94 2.77
N HIS A 10 -23.73 -23.04 2.71
CA HIS A 10 -23.39 -22.30 1.48
C HIS A 10 -22.04 -22.66 0.84
N LEU A 11 -21.33 -23.65 1.37
CA LEU A 11 -20.05 -24.08 0.81
C LEU A 11 -20.21 -25.33 -0.06
N ASN A 12 -19.52 -25.34 -1.20
CA ASN A 12 -19.52 -26.50 -2.10
C ASN A 12 -18.69 -27.69 -1.52
N GLY A 13 -18.86 -28.90 -2.07
CA GLY A 13 -18.36 -30.15 -1.48
C GLY A 13 -16.83 -30.23 -1.23
N LYS A 14 -16.00 -29.47 -1.97
CA LYS A 14 -14.53 -29.43 -1.77
C LYS A 14 -14.14 -28.55 -0.59
N SER A 15 -14.86 -27.47 -0.35
CA SER A 15 -14.65 -26.56 0.78
C SER A 15 -15.08 -27.20 2.11
N ARG A 16 -16.11 -28.07 2.10
CA ARG A 16 -16.55 -28.82 3.29
C ARG A 16 -15.49 -29.80 3.79
N LYS A 17 -14.76 -30.48 2.87
CA LYS A 17 -13.67 -31.41 3.26
C LYS A 17 -12.46 -30.70 3.86
N LYS A 18 -12.12 -29.49 3.38
CA LYS A 18 -11.02 -28.69 3.95
C LYS A 18 -11.39 -28.10 5.33
N LEU A 19 -12.64 -27.69 5.51
CA LEU A 19 -13.10 -27.15 6.81
C LEU A 19 -13.20 -28.27 7.87
N LEU A 20 -13.61 -29.48 7.47
CA LEU A 20 -13.67 -30.63 8.37
C LEU A 20 -12.27 -31.11 8.79
N ALA A 21 -11.29 -31.02 7.89
CA ALA A 21 -9.89 -31.32 8.21
C ALA A 21 -9.26 -30.31 9.19
N CYS A 22 -9.59 -29.01 9.05
CA CYS A 22 -9.18 -27.97 10.02
C CYS A 22 -9.84 -28.12 11.39
N LEU A 23 -11.12 -28.55 11.45
CA LEU A 23 -11.83 -28.74 12.71
C LEU A 23 -11.38 -30.01 13.44
N LEU A 24 -10.93 -31.03 12.74
CA LEU A 24 -10.38 -32.25 13.33
C LEU A 24 -8.94 -32.09 13.84
N SER A 25 -8.18 -31.10 13.31
CA SER A 25 -6.83 -30.81 13.80
C SER A 25 -6.78 -29.95 15.09
N ILE A 26 -7.91 -29.35 15.49
CA ILE A 26 -8.01 -28.53 16.72
C ILE A 26 -8.46 -29.36 17.95
N SER A 27 -8.86 -30.61 17.78
CA SER A 27 -9.42 -31.44 18.87
C SER A 27 -8.47 -32.45 19.50
N MET A 28 -7.15 -32.35 19.26
CA MET A 28 -6.18 -33.20 19.96
C MET A 28 -5.19 -32.36 20.77
N ILE A 29 -5.66 -31.84 21.90
CA ILE A 29 -4.78 -31.52 23.05
C ILE A 29 -4.71 -32.81 23.86
N PRO A 30 -3.54 -33.45 24.02
CA PRO A 30 -3.44 -34.62 24.91
C PRO A 30 -3.51 -34.12 26.35
N VAL A 31 -4.62 -34.41 27.01
CA VAL A 31 -4.70 -34.41 28.47
C VAL A 31 -3.96 -35.68 28.91
N ASN A 32 -2.83 -35.51 29.65
CA ASN A 32 -2.13 -36.61 30.28
C ASN A 32 -3.05 -37.34 31.25
N GLY A 33 -3.62 -38.46 30.80
CA GLY A 33 -4.32 -39.41 31.61
C GLY A 33 -3.60 -40.77 31.50
N PHE A 34 -3.10 -41.25 32.62
CA PHE A 34 -2.51 -42.58 32.77
C PHE A 34 -3.39 -43.66 32.17
N THR A 35 -2.84 -44.44 31.22
CA THR A 35 -3.43 -45.72 30.84
C THR A 35 -2.40 -46.82 31.11
N VAL A 36 -2.70 -47.63 32.13
CA VAL A 36 -1.99 -48.89 32.36
C VAL A 36 -2.47 -49.87 31.29
N MET A 37 -1.62 -50.28 30.38
CA MET A 37 -1.87 -51.45 29.51
C MET A 37 -1.11 -52.67 30.03
N ALA A 38 -1.87 -53.70 30.32
CA ALA A 38 -1.36 -55.05 30.64
C ALA A 38 -0.67 -55.65 29.38
N ALA A 39 0.57 -56.09 29.54
CA ALA A 39 1.31 -56.77 28.51
C ALA A 39 0.87 -58.21 28.37
N THR A 40 0.52 -58.64 27.17
CA THR A 40 0.62 -60.06 26.77
C THR A 40 1.91 -60.26 26.01
N ALA A 41 2.69 -61.21 26.46
CA ALA A 41 4.00 -61.55 25.89
C ALA A 41 3.90 -62.22 24.52
N ASP A 42 4.74 -61.83 23.59
CA ASP A 42 5.26 -62.72 22.56
C ASP A 42 6.77 -62.52 22.40
N GLN A 43 7.46 -63.63 22.24
CA GLN A 43 8.92 -63.73 22.27
C GLN A 43 9.54 -63.46 20.92
N GLY A 44 10.63 -62.69 20.89
CA GLY A 44 11.48 -62.64 19.73
C GLY A 44 12.48 -61.48 19.65
N ASN A 45 13.71 -61.76 20.03
CA ASN A 45 14.96 -61.04 19.72
C ASN A 45 15.32 -59.76 20.50
N GLN A 46 16.15 -59.97 21.51
CA GLN A 46 16.88 -58.93 22.24
C GLN A 46 18.00 -58.33 21.39
N ALA A 47 17.89 -57.06 21.05
CA ALA A 47 19.05 -56.20 20.89
C ALA A 47 19.12 -55.35 22.17
N ALA A 48 20.24 -55.49 22.91
CA ALA A 48 20.48 -54.77 24.14
C ALA A 48 20.53 -53.24 23.86
N VAL A 49 19.48 -52.53 24.26
CA VAL A 49 19.55 -51.07 24.42
C VAL A 49 20.20 -50.86 25.80
N THR A 50 21.46 -50.43 25.80
CA THR A 50 22.11 -49.88 26.99
C THR A 50 21.33 -48.65 27.44
N GLN A 51 20.63 -48.77 28.54
CA GLN A 51 20.07 -47.65 29.30
C GLN A 51 21.23 -46.76 29.73
N GLU A 52 21.44 -45.63 29.07
CA GLU A 52 22.26 -44.55 29.61
C GLU A 52 21.62 -44.08 30.91
N GLY A 53 22.41 -44.15 31.98
CA GLY A 53 21.94 -43.91 33.35
C GLY A 53 21.32 -42.52 33.49
N THR A 54 20.05 -42.48 33.85
CA THR A 54 19.42 -41.35 34.51
C THR A 54 20.17 -41.12 35.82
N THR A 55 21.02 -40.12 35.86
CA THR A 55 21.60 -39.61 37.13
C THR A 55 20.47 -39.00 37.94
N THR A 56 19.98 -39.75 38.93
CA THR A 56 19.00 -39.26 39.89
C THR A 56 19.62 -38.06 40.65
N PRO A 57 18.91 -36.97 40.87
CA PRO A 57 19.44 -35.86 41.69
C PRO A 57 19.87 -36.38 43.05
N THR A 58 21.12 -36.11 43.46
CA THR A 58 21.61 -36.50 44.77
C THR A 58 21.06 -35.56 45.78
N VAL A 59 20.06 -36.01 46.55
CA VAL A 59 19.45 -35.25 47.65
C VAL A 59 20.25 -35.51 48.91
N THR A 60 21.05 -34.55 49.33
CA THR A 60 21.81 -34.63 50.59
C THR A 60 21.02 -34.08 51.80
N SER A 61 19.99 -33.31 51.56
CA SER A 61 19.13 -32.77 52.63
C SER A 61 17.91 -32.03 52.04
N GLY A 62 16.74 -32.61 52.08
CA GLY A 62 15.42 -31.96 51.94
C GLY A 62 15.16 -31.00 50.81
N ILE A 63 16.15 -30.62 49.97
CA ILE A 63 16.03 -29.72 48.79
C ILE A 63 16.69 -30.37 47.58
N SER A 64 16.02 -30.35 46.42
CA SER A 64 16.58 -30.77 45.15
C SER A 64 16.20 -29.83 44.01
N PHE A 65 16.95 -29.83 42.92
CA PHE A 65 16.51 -29.25 41.66
C PHE A 65 15.28 -30.00 41.14
N ALA A 66 14.40 -29.30 40.41
CA ALA A 66 13.30 -29.95 39.70
C ALA A 66 13.90 -30.91 38.66
N ALA A 67 13.46 -32.19 38.62
CA ALA A 67 13.97 -33.20 37.68
C ALA A 67 13.78 -32.77 36.21
N GLU A 68 12.65 -32.10 35.94
CA GLU A 68 12.32 -31.56 34.60
C GLU A 68 13.26 -30.44 34.13
N SER A 69 14.04 -29.82 35.03
CA SER A 69 15.03 -28.79 34.68
C SER A 69 16.35 -29.39 34.16
N GLN A 70 16.55 -30.69 34.24
CA GLN A 70 17.80 -31.38 33.86
C GLN A 70 18.17 -31.19 32.37
N ASN A 71 17.16 -31.14 31.51
CA ASN A 71 17.40 -30.96 30.08
C ASN A 71 17.16 -29.47 29.72
N VAL A 72 18.21 -28.79 29.23
CA VAL A 72 18.18 -27.37 28.92
C VAL A 72 18.51 -27.15 27.46
N THR A 73 17.54 -26.65 26.73
CA THR A 73 17.69 -26.32 25.31
C THR A 73 18.06 -24.85 25.14
N VAL A 74 19.03 -24.55 24.28
CA VAL A 74 19.40 -23.17 23.95
C VAL A 74 18.19 -22.43 23.39
N GLY A 75 17.90 -21.24 23.95
CA GLY A 75 16.75 -20.42 23.52
C GLY A 75 15.43 -20.75 24.22
N ASN A 76 15.42 -21.74 25.13
CA ASN A 76 14.26 -22.03 25.97
C ASN A 76 14.48 -21.47 27.37
N PHE A 77 13.56 -20.63 27.83
CA PHE A 77 13.62 -19.91 29.11
C PHE A 77 12.45 -20.31 29.99
N LYS A 78 12.74 -21.03 31.08
CA LYS A 78 11.72 -21.48 32.02
C LYS A 78 12.22 -21.39 33.46
N TYR A 79 11.40 -20.81 34.33
CA TYR A 79 11.66 -20.79 35.75
C TYR A 79 11.17 -22.09 36.43
N TYR A 80 12.01 -22.63 37.30
CA TYR A 80 11.72 -23.83 38.06
C TYR A 80 11.78 -23.53 39.55
N GLU A 81 10.95 -24.21 40.33
CA GLU A 81 11.02 -24.19 41.79
C GLU A 81 11.89 -25.34 42.28
N PHE A 82 12.60 -25.12 43.39
CA PHE A 82 13.25 -26.21 44.08
C PHE A 82 12.23 -27.15 44.71
N GLN A 83 12.56 -28.44 44.74
CA GLN A 83 11.68 -29.50 45.24
C GLN A 83 12.16 -29.98 46.60
N GLY A 84 11.25 -30.55 47.41
CA GLY A 84 11.58 -31.15 48.71
C GLY A 84 10.94 -30.44 49.90
N THR A 85 11.09 -31.01 51.08
CA THR A 85 10.44 -30.55 52.33
C THR A 85 10.92 -29.18 52.81
N GLN A 86 12.14 -28.79 52.47
CA GLN A 86 12.75 -27.53 52.85
C GLN A 86 12.84 -26.52 51.71
N ALA A 87 12.16 -26.83 50.57
CA ALA A 87 12.28 -26.02 49.37
C ALA A 87 11.77 -24.57 49.49
N LYS A 88 11.11 -24.22 50.59
CA LYS A 88 10.61 -22.86 50.87
C LYS A 88 11.31 -22.21 52.11
N ASP A 89 12.33 -22.86 52.67
CA ASP A 89 12.95 -22.42 53.92
C ASP A 89 14.19 -21.53 53.73
N PHE A 90 14.42 -21.02 52.54
CA PHE A 90 15.54 -20.15 52.21
C PHE A 90 15.08 -18.86 51.51
N ASP A 91 15.90 -17.84 51.50
CA ASP A 91 15.64 -16.57 50.83
C ASP A 91 16.69 -16.24 49.74
N LYS A 92 17.81 -17.00 49.69
CA LYS A 92 18.84 -16.85 48.67
C LYS A 92 19.47 -18.20 48.30
N VAL A 93 19.87 -18.32 47.03
CA VAL A 93 20.62 -19.46 46.51
C VAL A 93 21.93 -18.99 45.90
N ASN A 94 23.03 -19.71 46.19
CA ASN A 94 24.32 -19.52 45.53
C ASN A 94 24.60 -20.74 44.68
N PHE A 95 24.98 -20.52 43.40
CA PHE A 95 25.26 -21.58 42.44
C PHE A 95 26.76 -21.69 42.20
N ASN A 96 27.29 -22.93 42.28
CA ASN A 96 28.62 -23.29 41.79
C ASN A 96 28.43 -24.11 40.51
N ILE A 97 28.86 -23.56 39.37
CA ILE A 97 28.64 -24.09 38.03
C ILE A 97 29.99 -24.57 37.47
N SER A 98 30.10 -25.84 37.10
CA SER A 98 31.36 -26.44 36.63
C SER A 98 31.88 -25.87 35.31
N ASP A 99 30.99 -25.36 34.43
CA ASP A 99 31.32 -24.61 33.20
C ASP A 99 30.35 -23.41 33.00
N GLU A 100 30.73 -22.25 33.53
CA GLU A 100 29.95 -21.00 33.38
C GLU A 100 29.92 -20.47 31.94
N LYS A 101 30.79 -20.97 31.05
CA LYS A 101 30.75 -20.64 29.62
C LYS A 101 29.73 -21.51 28.82
N ALA A 102 29.23 -22.57 29.47
CA ALA A 102 28.24 -23.47 28.84
C ALA A 102 26.84 -23.31 29.42
N LEU A 103 26.73 -22.96 30.71
CA LEU A 103 25.46 -22.79 31.40
C LEU A 103 25.54 -21.57 32.33
N LYS A 104 24.47 -20.78 32.34
CA LYS A 104 24.19 -19.73 33.30
C LYS A 104 22.92 -20.08 34.09
N ILE A 105 22.84 -19.71 35.35
CA ILE A 105 21.59 -19.82 36.12
C ILE A 105 21.23 -18.42 36.62
N GLU A 106 20.02 -17.99 36.26
CA GLU A 106 19.39 -16.78 36.82
C GLU A 106 18.42 -17.18 37.92
N GLN A 107 18.26 -16.32 38.94
CA GLN A 107 17.28 -16.51 40.00
C GLN A 107 16.39 -15.28 40.12
N LYS A 108 15.12 -15.51 40.46
CA LYS A 108 14.15 -14.43 40.71
C LYS A 108 13.19 -14.84 41.82
N THR A 109 12.90 -13.90 42.71
CA THR A 109 11.91 -14.10 43.76
C THR A 109 10.51 -13.74 43.24
N PHE A 110 9.58 -14.64 43.42
CA PHE A 110 8.18 -14.48 43.05
C PHE A 110 7.34 -14.37 44.31
N LYS A 111 6.45 -13.38 44.36
CA LYS A 111 5.46 -13.23 45.43
C LYS A 111 4.21 -13.99 45.07
N GLN A 112 3.79 -14.94 45.89
CA GLN A 112 2.57 -15.73 45.70
C GLN A 112 1.34 -14.97 46.18
N ALA A 113 0.14 -15.46 45.81
CA ALA A 113 -1.13 -14.83 46.17
C ALA A 113 -1.39 -14.74 47.68
N ASP A 114 -0.78 -15.65 48.48
CA ASP A 114 -0.83 -15.68 49.92
C ASP A 114 0.20 -14.77 50.62
N GLY A 115 1.00 -14.03 49.82
CA GLY A 115 2.04 -13.13 50.28
C GLY A 115 3.40 -13.80 50.54
N THR A 116 3.50 -15.13 50.39
CA THR A 116 4.78 -15.84 50.52
C THR A 116 5.69 -15.54 49.34
N GLU A 117 7.02 -15.50 49.60
CA GLU A 117 8.04 -15.31 48.56
C GLU A 117 8.69 -16.65 48.23
N VAL A 118 8.78 -16.97 46.91
CA VAL A 118 9.43 -18.19 46.42
C VAL A 118 10.55 -17.81 45.46
N VAL A 119 11.75 -18.28 45.76
CA VAL A 119 12.90 -18.12 44.86
C VAL A 119 12.87 -19.23 43.81
N LYS A 120 12.77 -18.81 42.54
CA LYS A 120 12.88 -19.72 41.40
C LYS A 120 14.19 -19.52 40.66
N TYR A 121 14.64 -20.56 39.95
CA TYR A 121 15.83 -20.53 39.13
C TYR A 121 15.49 -20.84 37.67
N MET A 122 16.29 -20.25 36.79
CA MET A 122 16.20 -20.48 35.33
C MET A 122 17.56 -20.90 34.79
N PRO A 123 17.76 -22.15 34.41
CA PRO A 123 18.97 -22.56 33.70
C PRO A 123 18.91 -22.06 32.24
N ILE A 124 19.99 -21.44 31.79
CA ILE A 124 20.15 -20.87 30.45
C ILE A 124 21.36 -21.52 29.78
N ALA A 125 21.12 -22.35 28.78
CA ALA A 125 22.17 -22.95 27.98
C ALA A 125 22.86 -21.90 27.09
N LEU A 126 24.18 -21.83 27.18
CA LEU A 126 25.05 -20.97 26.37
C LEU A 126 25.75 -21.76 25.24
N LYS A 127 25.72 -23.09 25.31
CA LYS A 127 26.19 -24.03 24.30
C LYS A 127 25.08 -25.01 23.92
N ASP A 128 25.16 -25.54 22.75
CA ASP A 128 24.13 -26.40 22.13
C ASP A 128 24.29 -27.89 22.48
N ASN A 129 25.32 -28.26 23.25
CA ASN A 129 25.56 -29.62 23.73
C ASN A 129 26.45 -29.63 24.96
N GLY A 130 26.53 -30.75 25.62
CA GLY A 130 27.41 -30.99 26.77
C GLY A 130 26.65 -31.26 28.06
N LYS A 131 27.41 -31.47 29.12
CA LYS A 131 26.91 -31.68 30.47
C LYS A 131 27.60 -30.73 31.43
N VAL A 132 26.82 -30.13 32.35
CA VAL A 132 27.31 -29.17 33.32
C VAL A 132 26.75 -29.51 34.69
N THR A 133 27.65 -29.79 35.63
CA THR A 133 27.25 -30.03 37.04
C THR A 133 27.08 -28.70 37.77
N VAL A 134 25.96 -28.56 38.44
CA VAL A 134 25.66 -27.38 39.28
C VAL A 134 25.39 -27.84 40.70
N THR A 135 26.05 -27.18 41.66
CA THR A 135 25.79 -27.35 43.07
C THR A 135 25.17 -26.04 43.61
N ALA A 136 23.97 -26.13 44.18
CA ALA A 136 23.28 -25.03 44.84
C ALA A 136 23.47 -25.13 46.36
N THR A 137 23.82 -24.01 47.01
CA THR A 137 23.81 -23.84 48.46
C THR A 137 22.85 -22.74 48.84
N PHE A 138 22.26 -22.81 50.03
CA PHE A 138 21.11 -22.02 50.41
C PHE A 138 21.43 -21.12 51.61
N GLU A 139 20.85 -19.94 51.66
CA GLU A 139 20.94 -19.01 52.78
C GLU A 139 19.52 -18.62 53.25
N LYS A 140 19.39 -18.41 54.58
CA LYS A 140 18.19 -17.80 55.17
C LYS A 140 18.62 -16.67 56.12
N ASN A 141 18.00 -15.51 56.00
CA ASN A 141 18.35 -14.33 56.80
C ASN A 141 19.84 -14.01 56.74
N LYS A 142 20.47 -14.13 55.56
CA LYS A 142 21.91 -13.92 55.30
C LYS A 142 22.84 -14.93 56.02
N LYS A 143 22.34 -16.06 56.48
CA LYS A 143 23.13 -17.13 57.07
C LYS A 143 23.06 -18.40 56.23
N PRO A 144 24.19 -19.04 55.92
CA PRO A 144 24.19 -20.33 55.26
C PRO A 144 23.33 -21.35 56.01
N LEU A 145 22.65 -22.21 55.25
CA LEU A 145 22.01 -23.41 55.79
C LEU A 145 23.03 -24.56 55.75
N ASP A 146 23.73 -24.76 56.88
CA ASP A 146 24.82 -25.71 56.99
C ASP A 146 24.35 -27.15 56.66
N GLY A 147 25.10 -27.84 55.82
CA GLY A 147 24.78 -29.20 55.38
C GLY A 147 23.61 -29.31 54.38
N VAL A 148 23.04 -28.17 53.94
CA VAL A 148 21.96 -28.15 52.93
C VAL A 148 22.50 -27.76 51.56
N SER A 149 22.52 -28.72 50.64
CA SER A 149 22.92 -28.47 49.24
C SER A 149 22.11 -29.36 48.27
N ALA A 150 21.97 -28.90 47.06
CA ALA A 150 21.40 -29.66 45.95
C ALA A 150 22.39 -29.73 44.79
N GLN A 151 22.51 -30.85 44.14
CA GLN A 151 23.35 -31.02 42.94
C GLN A 151 22.57 -31.65 41.79
N LEU A 152 22.83 -31.16 40.58
CA LEU A 152 22.25 -31.71 39.37
C LEU A 152 23.24 -31.59 38.21
N GLU A 153 23.34 -32.63 37.36
CA GLU A 153 23.97 -32.53 36.06
C GLU A 153 22.95 -32.12 35.02
N PHE A 154 23.16 -30.94 34.43
CA PHE A 154 22.33 -30.39 33.36
C PHE A 154 22.82 -30.90 32.00
N ASN A 155 21.94 -31.44 31.17
CA ASN A 155 22.20 -31.85 29.80
C ASN A 155 21.83 -30.71 28.86
N LEU A 156 22.80 -30.20 28.12
CA LEU A 156 22.59 -29.10 27.17
C LEU A 156 22.22 -29.66 25.80
N SER A 157 21.29 -29.05 25.14
CA SER A 157 20.81 -29.42 23.80
C SER A 157 20.43 -28.21 22.97
N LYS A 158 20.18 -28.43 21.68
CA LYS A 158 19.55 -27.47 20.80
C LYS A 158 18.29 -28.05 20.16
N ASP A 159 17.37 -27.20 19.79
CA ASP A 159 16.30 -27.46 18.84
C ASP A 159 16.51 -26.60 17.61
N ASP A 160 16.66 -27.20 16.44
CA ASP A 160 16.90 -26.46 15.20
C ASP A 160 15.72 -25.56 14.77
N ASN A 161 14.53 -25.72 15.35
CA ASN A 161 13.38 -24.86 15.13
C ASN A 161 13.35 -23.63 16.05
N VAL A 162 14.07 -23.68 17.20
CA VAL A 162 14.11 -22.60 18.19
C VAL A 162 15.23 -21.62 17.84
N ILE A 163 14.98 -20.33 18.05
CA ILE A 163 16.02 -19.30 17.92
C ILE A 163 16.94 -19.38 19.12
N PRO A 164 18.26 -19.54 18.92
CA PRO A 164 19.20 -19.86 19.98
C PRO A 164 19.61 -18.61 20.79
N PHE A 165 18.65 -17.96 21.46
CA PHE A 165 18.96 -16.88 22.40
C PHE A 165 19.77 -17.42 23.58
N THR A 166 20.81 -16.67 23.97
CA THR A 166 21.63 -16.94 25.14
C THR A 166 21.37 -15.94 26.27
N SER A 167 20.39 -15.07 26.10
CA SER A 167 19.98 -14.05 27.08
C SER A 167 18.45 -13.99 27.18
N GLN A 168 17.94 -14.15 28.40
CA GLN A 168 16.51 -13.99 28.68
C GLN A 168 16.01 -12.58 28.32
N THR A 169 16.81 -11.55 28.58
CA THR A 169 16.47 -10.16 28.20
C THR A 169 16.24 -10.02 26.70
N MET A 170 17.11 -10.63 25.88
CA MET A 170 16.93 -10.60 24.42
C MET A 170 15.73 -11.43 23.98
N TYR A 171 15.53 -12.60 24.58
CA TYR A 171 14.31 -13.37 24.34
C TYR A 171 13.05 -12.52 24.63
N GLN A 172 13.00 -11.80 25.76
CA GLN A 172 11.87 -10.91 26.09
C GLN A 172 11.70 -9.79 25.06
N VAL A 173 12.79 -9.19 24.58
CA VAL A 173 12.75 -8.13 23.56
C VAL A 173 12.12 -8.62 22.28
N PHE A 174 12.44 -9.85 21.84
CA PHE A 174 11.93 -10.40 20.58
C PHE A 174 10.56 -11.09 20.71
N SER A 175 10.31 -11.76 21.84
CA SER A 175 9.07 -12.53 22.08
C SER A 175 7.97 -11.70 22.72
N GLY A 176 8.33 -10.71 23.54
CA GLY A 176 7.41 -10.01 24.44
C GLY A 176 7.02 -10.81 25.69
N LYS A 177 7.67 -11.96 25.95
CA LYS A 177 7.34 -12.90 27.05
C LYS A 177 8.52 -13.06 28.01
N GLU A 178 8.24 -13.38 29.27
CA GLU A 178 9.28 -13.67 30.25
C GLU A 178 9.83 -15.11 30.14
N GLU A 179 8.98 -16.06 29.76
CA GLU A 179 9.31 -17.49 29.69
C GLU A 179 8.84 -18.11 28.37
N GLY A 180 9.46 -19.20 27.99
CA GLY A 180 9.15 -19.99 26.81
C GLY A 180 10.30 -20.00 25.82
N GLU A 181 9.96 -20.28 24.60
CA GLU A 181 10.84 -20.26 23.43
C GLU A 181 10.24 -19.42 22.33
N LEU A 182 11.07 -18.93 21.43
CA LEU A 182 10.65 -18.30 20.19
C LEU A 182 11.14 -19.15 19.03
N THR A 183 10.21 -19.70 18.26
CA THR A 183 10.59 -20.50 17.09
C THR A 183 10.93 -19.61 15.90
N LYS A 184 11.71 -20.15 14.98
CA LYS A 184 11.98 -19.51 13.68
C LYS A 184 10.70 -19.24 12.91
N ALA A 185 9.71 -20.13 12.99
CA ALA A 185 8.40 -19.97 12.38
C ALA A 185 7.60 -18.81 13.00
N ASP A 186 7.62 -18.67 14.35
CA ASP A 186 6.95 -17.56 15.03
C ASP A 186 7.54 -16.20 14.62
N LEU A 187 8.87 -16.12 14.46
CA LEU A 187 9.51 -14.88 14.04
C LEU A 187 9.27 -14.61 12.55
N ALA A 188 9.26 -15.64 11.71
CA ALA A 188 8.96 -15.53 10.28
C ALA A 188 7.50 -15.07 10.02
N ALA A 189 6.57 -15.39 10.90
CA ALA A 189 5.18 -14.99 10.79
C ALA A 189 4.91 -13.52 11.16
N LYS A 190 5.87 -12.82 11.79
CA LYS A 190 5.71 -11.41 12.19
C LYS A 190 5.86 -10.51 10.96
N THR A 191 4.84 -9.72 10.67
CA THR A 191 4.85 -8.72 9.59
C THR A 191 5.42 -7.37 10.01
N GLU A 192 5.37 -7.05 11.31
CA GLU A 192 5.92 -5.83 11.88
C GLU A 192 6.77 -6.17 13.11
N ILE A 193 7.98 -5.60 13.17
CA ILE A 193 8.92 -5.80 14.27
C ILE A 193 9.45 -4.44 14.72
N ASN A 194 9.16 -4.07 15.96
CA ASN A 194 9.67 -2.85 16.58
C ASN A 194 10.69 -3.21 17.66
N LEU A 195 11.94 -2.92 17.36
CA LEU A 195 13.10 -3.10 18.25
C LEU A 195 13.81 -1.78 18.54
N SER A 196 13.11 -0.64 18.40
CA SER A 196 13.66 0.69 18.68
C SER A 196 14.11 0.80 20.14
N ASP A 197 15.30 1.39 20.34
CA ASP A 197 15.83 1.70 21.68
C ASP A 197 15.91 0.48 22.63
N LYS A 198 16.35 -0.67 22.11
CA LYS A 198 16.50 -1.91 22.86
C LYS A 198 17.95 -2.24 23.24
N GLY A 199 18.90 -1.35 22.92
CA GLY A 199 20.31 -1.55 23.20
C GLY A 199 20.95 -2.69 22.42
N LEU A 200 20.38 -3.02 21.24
CA LEU A 200 20.87 -4.11 20.40
C LEU A 200 22.29 -3.84 19.88
N THR A 201 22.99 -4.92 19.62
CA THR A 201 24.26 -4.96 18.90
C THR A 201 24.11 -5.77 17.62
N ASP A 202 25.17 -5.88 16.84
CA ASP A 202 25.19 -6.70 15.61
C ASP A 202 24.87 -8.18 15.87
N THR A 203 25.19 -8.68 17.09
CA THR A 203 24.89 -10.06 17.50
C THR A 203 23.39 -10.33 17.57
N GLU A 204 22.63 -9.43 18.19
CA GLU A 204 21.19 -9.60 18.34
C GLU A 204 20.46 -9.34 17.01
N VAL A 205 20.95 -8.39 16.20
CA VAL A 205 20.41 -8.15 14.85
C VAL A 205 20.54 -9.38 13.95
N ALA A 206 21.56 -10.24 14.18
CA ALA A 206 21.74 -11.48 13.42
C ALA A 206 20.53 -12.43 13.52
N TYR A 207 19.76 -12.40 14.62
CA TYR A 207 18.54 -13.21 14.76
C TYR A 207 17.43 -12.82 13.77
N LEU A 208 17.46 -11.59 13.25
CA LEU A 208 16.49 -11.12 12.25
C LEU A 208 16.58 -11.88 10.91
N GLN A 209 17.63 -12.69 10.69
CA GLN A 209 17.69 -13.59 9.53
C GLN A 209 16.48 -14.53 9.42
N TYR A 210 15.81 -14.80 10.53
CA TYR A 210 14.62 -15.66 10.59
C TYR A 210 13.30 -14.89 10.40
N ALA A 211 13.32 -13.57 10.36
CA ALA A 211 12.12 -12.72 10.21
C ALA A 211 11.71 -12.53 8.74
N THR A 212 11.64 -13.61 7.97
CA THR A 212 11.47 -13.58 6.51
C THR A 212 10.14 -12.99 6.04
N GLY A 213 9.09 -13.01 6.87
CA GLY A 213 7.78 -12.41 6.58
C GLY A 213 7.64 -10.93 6.96
N CYS A 214 8.68 -10.33 7.58
CA CYS A 214 8.60 -8.97 8.06
C CYS A 214 8.53 -7.96 6.91
N GLU A 215 7.52 -7.10 6.95
CA GLU A 215 7.31 -5.99 6.02
C GLU A 215 7.78 -4.66 6.57
N LYS A 216 7.72 -4.47 7.92
CA LYS A 216 8.15 -3.23 8.59
C LYS A 216 9.07 -3.54 9.76
N LEU A 217 10.23 -2.89 9.78
CA LEU A 217 11.25 -3.05 10.80
C LEU A 217 11.69 -1.71 11.37
N ASP A 218 11.64 -1.55 12.69
CA ASP A 218 12.24 -0.40 13.39
C ASP A 218 13.42 -0.87 14.25
N LEU A 219 14.62 -0.44 13.88
CA LEU A 219 15.87 -0.63 14.63
C LEU A 219 16.43 0.69 15.16
N SER A 220 15.66 1.78 15.11
CA SER A 220 16.14 3.10 15.49
C SER A 220 16.68 3.16 16.92
N LYS A 221 17.59 4.11 17.17
CA LYS A 221 18.24 4.36 18.47
C LYS A 221 19.10 3.23 19.03
N ASN A 222 19.33 2.15 18.30
CA ASN A 222 20.28 1.11 18.68
C ASN A 222 21.70 1.54 18.24
N THR A 223 22.34 2.35 19.05
CA THR A 223 23.61 3.03 18.73
C THR A 223 24.82 2.10 18.56
N ASN A 224 24.68 0.81 18.89
CA ASN A 224 25.73 -0.20 18.72
C ASN A 224 25.48 -1.12 17.51
N VAL A 225 24.40 -0.91 16.75
CA VAL A 225 24.13 -1.64 15.52
C VAL A 225 24.90 -1.00 14.36
N SER A 226 25.79 -1.75 13.74
CA SER A 226 26.60 -1.32 12.60
C SER A 226 26.46 -2.25 11.39
N LYS A 227 26.03 -3.51 11.57
CA LYS A 227 25.87 -4.52 10.51
C LYS A 227 24.42 -4.98 10.41
N ILE A 228 23.95 -5.10 9.19
CA ILE A 228 22.57 -5.51 8.88
C ILE A 228 22.49 -6.60 7.82
N ASP A 229 23.54 -7.41 7.65
CA ASP A 229 23.57 -8.49 6.66
C ASP A 229 22.43 -9.50 6.84
N ALA A 230 22.00 -9.72 8.08
CA ALA A 230 20.87 -10.58 8.42
C ALA A 230 19.56 -10.17 7.74
N LEU A 231 19.42 -8.88 7.41
CA LEU A 231 18.21 -8.35 6.77
C LEU A 231 18.10 -8.73 5.28
N LYS A 232 19.15 -9.29 4.68
CA LYS A 232 19.12 -9.81 3.30
C LYS A 232 18.11 -10.95 3.12
N SER A 233 17.80 -11.69 4.19
CA SER A 233 16.76 -12.72 4.20
C SER A 233 15.33 -12.18 4.25
N MET A 234 15.15 -10.90 4.61
CA MET A 234 13.84 -10.24 4.75
C MET A 234 13.33 -9.74 3.40
N THR A 235 13.03 -10.67 2.50
CA THR A 235 12.64 -10.36 1.11
C THR A 235 11.34 -9.55 1.01
N ASN A 236 10.47 -9.64 2.02
CA ASN A 236 9.20 -8.91 2.08
C ASN A 236 9.31 -7.50 2.67
N LEU A 237 10.50 -7.07 3.08
CA LEU A 237 10.68 -5.79 3.76
C LEU A 237 10.31 -4.61 2.85
N LYS A 238 9.33 -3.81 3.27
CA LYS A 238 8.80 -2.62 2.58
C LYS A 238 9.22 -1.31 3.25
N GLU A 239 9.43 -1.35 4.58
CA GLU A 239 9.77 -0.17 5.38
C GLU A 239 10.81 -0.52 6.44
N ILE A 240 11.79 0.38 6.64
CA ILE A 240 12.82 0.23 7.66
C ILE A 240 13.17 1.58 8.27
N ASN A 241 13.38 1.59 9.60
CA ASN A 241 13.89 2.74 10.32
C ASN A 241 15.25 2.38 10.95
N LEU A 242 16.31 3.04 10.50
CA LEU A 242 17.70 2.89 10.99
C LEU A 242 18.24 4.17 11.64
N GLU A 243 17.37 5.10 12.00
CA GLU A 243 17.78 6.38 12.60
C GLU A 243 18.51 6.16 13.94
N GLY A 244 19.69 6.79 14.10
CA GLY A 244 20.50 6.63 15.31
C GLY A 244 21.32 5.35 15.41
N THR A 245 21.33 4.49 14.36
CA THR A 245 22.25 3.36 14.23
C THR A 245 23.59 3.82 13.61
N LYS A 246 24.62 2.96 13.69
CA LYS A 246 25.93 3.16 13.02
C LYS A 246 26.02 2.45 11.66
N VAL A 247 24.91 1.99 11.12
CA VAL A 247 24.88 1.28 9.81
C VAL A 247 25.36 2.21 8.71
N SER A 248 26.39 1.79 7.99
CA SER A 248 27.00 2.58 6.93
C SER A 248 26.05 2.71 5.72
N THR A 249 26.24 3.77 4.90
CA THR A 249 25.55 3.93 3.62
C THR A 249 25.78 2.74 2.70
N ALA A 250 26.99 2.19 2.69
CA ALA A 250 27.34 1.02 1.90
C ALA A 250 26.50 -0.21 2.25
N ASP A 251 26.35 -0.51 3.57
CA ASP A 251 25.53 -1.64 4.02
C ASP A 251 24.05 -1.44 3.69
N ARG A 252 23.55 -0.19 3.76
CA ARG A 252 22.17 0.14 3.38
C ARG A 252 21.95 -0.04 1.88
N ILE A 253 22.87 0.40 1.02
CA ILE A 253 22.81 0.21 -0.44
C ILE A 253 22.80 -1.28 -0.79
N ALA A 254 23.50 -2.12 -0.05
CA ALA A 254 23.52 -3.58 -0.26
C ALA A 254 22.16 -4.26 -0.04
N LEU A 255 21.23 -3.60 0.68
CA LEU A 255 19.85 -4.10 0.93
C LEU A 255 18.83 -3.56 -0.08
N ILE A 256 19.22 -2.68 -0.99
CA ILE A 256 18.29 -2.14 -2.00
C ILE A 256 17.74 -3.27 -2.86
N LYS A 257 16.41 -3.35 -2.96
CA LYS A 257 15.74 -4.30 -3.86
C LYS A 257 15.99 -3.89 -5.31
N LYS A 258 16.29 -4.88 -6.13
CA LYS A 258 16.59 -4.69 -7.56
C LYS A 258 15.39 -5.02 -8.47
N ASP A 259 14.17 -4.99 -7.92
CA ASP A 259 12.96 -5.23 -8.70
C ASP A 259 12.79 -4.14 -9.76
N PRO A 260 12.41 -4.48 -11.00
CA PRO A 260 12.21 -3.51 -12.06
C PRO A 260 11.10 -2.50 -11.72
N ILE A 261 11.38 -1.22 -11.94
CA ILE A 261 10.41 -0.13 -11.84
C ILE A 261 9.80 0.10 -13.20
N THR A 262 8.48 0.33 -13.24
CA THR A 262 7.81 0.71 -14.49
C THR A 262 7.31 2.15 -14.38
N VAL A 263 7.63 2.96 -15.40
CA VAL A 263 7.17 4.34 -15.52
C VAL A 263 6.73 4.61 -16.96
N GLU A 264 5.58 5.26 -17.15
CA GLU A 264 5.14 5.70 -18.48
C GLU A 264 5.89 6.94 -18.92
N LYS A 265 6.07 7.12 -20.23
CA LYS A 265 6.62 8.34 -20.83
C LYS A 265 5.87 9.57 -20.32
N GLY A 266 6.61 10.61 -19.90
CA GLY A 266 6.07 11.85 -19.38
C GLY A 266 5.42 11.74 -17.99
N ALA A 267 5.37 10.55 -17.40
CA ALA A 267 4.81 10.34 -16.06
C ALA A 267 5.91 10.32 -14.99
N LYS A 268 5.45 10.44 -13.72
CA LYS A 268 6.28 10.24 -12.53
C LYS A 268 5.86 8.98 -11.82
N THR A 269 6.82 8.24 -11.26
CA THR A 269 6.51 7.19 -10.32
C THR A 269 6.37 7.80 -8.92
N ASN A 270 5.41 7.29 -8.16
CA ASN A 270 5.24 7.63 -6.75
C ASN A 270 5.54 6.44 -5.83
N ASP A 271 6.00 5.32 -6.40
CA ASP A 271 6.27 4.10 -5.66
C ASP A 271 7.64 4.16 -5.00
N PRO A 272 7.76 3.76 -3.72
CA PRO A 272 9.04 3.61 -3.06
C PRO A 272 9.85 2.50 -3.76
N ILE A 273 10.93 2.87 -4.40
CA ILE A 273 11.85 1.97 -5.13
C ILE A 273 12.58 1.03 -4.18
N LEU A 274 12.76 1.43 -2.95
CA LEU A 274 13.57 0.79 -1.93
C LEU A 274 12.68 0.43 -0.74
N PRO A 275 13.12 -0.40 0.19
CA PRO A 275 12.45 -0.37 1.47
C PRO A 275 12.45 1.07 1.98
N LYS A 276 11.25 1.64 2.18
CA LYS A 276 11.09 3.03 2.62
C LYS A 276 11.94 3.29 3.86
N GLY A 277 12.72 4.36 3.85
CA GLY A 277 13.60 4.74 4.95
C GLY A 277 15.01 4.14 4.91
N ILE A 278 15.33 3.20 4.01
CA ILE A 278 16.66 2.55 3.99
C ILE A 278 17.81 3.55 3.84
N LEU A 279 17.63 4.60 3.03
CA LEU A 279 18.63 5.65 2.80
C LEU A 279 18.31 6.96 3.54
N LYS A 280 17.30 6.97 4.43
CA LYS A 280 16.95 8.15 5.22
C LYS A 280 18.17 8.62 6.04
N GLY A 281 18.49 9.91 5.90
CA GLY A 281 19.61 10.54 6.62
C GLY A 281 21.00 10.27 6.03
N CYS A 282 21.14 9.46 4.98
CA CYS A 282 22.40 9.30 4.26
C CYS A 282 22.70 10.56 3.42
N LYS A 283 23.88 11.15 3.62
CA LYS A 283 24.31 12.35 2.85
C LYS A 283 25.31 12.02 1.75
N ASP A 284 25.87 10.83 1.77
CA ASP A 284 26.91 10.34 0.89
C ASP A 284 26.35 9.36 -0.17
N VAL A 285 25.17 9.68 -0.73
CA VAL A 285 24.51 8.89 -1.79
C VAL A 285 24.37 9.75 -3.04
N LYS A 286 24.71 9.18 -4.19
CA LYS A 286 24.49 9.76 -5.51
C LYS A 286 23.53 8.88 -6.30
N TYR A 287 22.65 9.52 -7.03
CA TYR A 287 21.66 8.90 -7.90
C TYR A 287 21.92 9.34 -9.34
N SER A 288 21.95 8.41 -10.27
CA SER A 288 22.16 8.70 -11.69
C SER A 288 21.46 7.67 -12.56
N GLU A 289 21.08 8.08 -13.78
CA GLU A 289 20.73 7.13 -14.81
C GLU A 289 22.00 6.53 -15.41
N GLU A 290 22.06 5.21 -15.49
CA GLU A 290 23.12 4.51 -16.21
C GLU A 290 22.64 4.23 -17.64
N VAL A 291 23.04 5.12 -18.55
CA VAL A 291 22.63 5.06 -19.97
C VAL A 291 23.56 4.08 -20.70
N ALA A 292 22.99 3.09 -21.38
CA ALA A 292 23.77 2.17 -22.19
C ALA A 292 24.43 2.90 -23.37
N ALA A 293 25.64 2.47 -23.74
CA ALA A 293 26.39 3.08 -24.85
C ALA A 293 25.56 3.08 -26.15
N GLY A 294 25.48 4.24 -26.81
CA GLY A 294 24.68 4.41 -28.03
C GLY A 294 23.19 4.63 -27.85
N THR A 295 22.70 4.75 -26.61
CA THR A 295 21.31 5.08 -26.32
C THR A 295 21.18 6.47 -25.71
N THR A 296 19.94 7.02 -25.71
CA THR A 296 19.62 8.30 -25.08
C THR A 296 19.06 8.12 -23.69
N ALA A 297 19.27 9.10 -22.81
CA ALA A 297 18.66 9.12 -21.49
C ALA A 297 17.13 9.03 -21.56
N LYS A 298 16.53 8.20 -20.72
CA LYS A 298 15.09 7.96 -20.65
C LYS A 298 14.45 8.63 -19.45
N LEU A 299 15.27 9.02 -18.44
CA LEU A 299 14.81 9.69 -17.23
C LEU A 299 15.07 11.19 -17.33
N LYS A 300 14.01 11.99 -17.14
CA LYS A 300 14.06 13.45 -17.10
C LYS A 300 14.56 13.95 -15.76
N SER A 301 14.13 13.31 -14.68
CA SER A 301 14.55 13.65 -13.33
C SER A 301 14.56 12.45 -12.40
N ILE A 302 15.46 12.50 -11.43
CA ILE A 302 15.56 11.59 -10.30
C ILE A 302 15.47 12.48 -9.06
N GLN A 303 14.41 12.34 -8.27
CA GLN A 303 14.18 13.13 -7.06
C GLN A 303 14.17 12.22 -5.84
N VAL A 304 14.87 12.62 -4.79
CA VAL A 304 14.88 11.94 -3.50
C VAL A 304 14.09 12.77 -2.50
N GLN A 305 13.10 12.14 -1.88
CA GLN A 305 12.26 12.76 -0.85
C GLN A 305 12.98 12.78 0.49
N THR A 306 12.52 13.60 1.43
CA THR A 306 13.13 13.72 2.77
C THR A 306 13.09 12.43 3.58
N ASP A 307 12.17 11.51 3.27
CA ASP A 307 12.07 10.18 3.88
C ASP A 307 12.97 9.13 3.21
N GLY A 308 13.76 9.53 2.19
CA GLY A 308 14.62 8.64 1.42
C GLY A 308 13.92 7.90 0.28
N THR A 309 12.65 8.22 0.00
CA THR A 309 11.93 7.68 -1.17
C THR A 309 12.44 8.34 -2.45
N ILE A 310 12.52 7.59 -3.53
CA ILE A 310 12.96 8.08 -4.83
C ILE A 310 11.76 8.20 -5.76
N SER A 311 11.63 9.36 -6.41
CA SER A 311 10.68 9.60 -7.48
C SER A 311 11.42 9.74 -8.81
N LEU A 312 10.98 9.01 -9.83
CA LEU A 312 11.51 9.08 -11.18
C LEU A 312 10.49 9.74 -12.12
N GLU A 313 10.97 10.59 -13.02
CA GLU A 313 10.16 11.13 -14.11
C GLU A 313 10.78 10.68 -15.45
N ALA A 314 9.98 10.01 -16.28
CA ALA A 314 10.44 9.59 -17.60
C ALA A 314 10.34 10.75 -18.61
N VAL A 315 11.27 10.78 -19.59
CA VAL A 315 11.24 11.72 -20.71
C VAL A 315 10.04 11.38 -21.61
N ASP A 316 9.23 12.39 -21.96
CA ASP A 316 8.02 12.20 -22.77
C ASP A 316 8.32 11.74 -24.21
N THR A 317 9.42 12.26 -24.78
CA THR A 317 9.89 11.92 -26.14
C THR A 317 10.79 10.70 -26.22
N ALA A 318 11.18 10.08 -25.08
CA ALA A 318 12.04 8.91 -25.09
C ALA A 318 11.35 7.73 -25.80
N GLU A 319 12.13 6.87 -26.46
CA GLU A 319 11.60 5.59 -26.91
C GLU A 319 11.33 4.67 -25.71
N ALA A 320 10.25 3.88 -25.79
CA ALA A 320 9.98 2.84 -24.81
C ALA A 320 11.15 1.86 -24.74
N GLY A 321 11.45 1.36 -23.54
CA GLY A 321 12.53 0.41 -23.32
C GLY A 321 13.11 0.51 -21.92
N THR A 322 14.19 -0.21 -21.66
CA THR A 322 14.82 -0.26 -20.34
C THR A 322 15.97 0.73 -20.21
N THR A 323 16.15 1.25 -19.01
CA THR A 323 17.33 1.96 -18.53
C THR A 323 17.63 1.51 -17.11
N ASN A 324 18.67 2.01 -16.47
CA ASN A 324 19.01 1.66 -15.11
C ASN A 324 19.11 2.90 -14.22
N LEU A 325 18.54 2.82 -13.04
CA LEU A 325 18.84 3.74 -11.95
C LEU A 325 20.02 3.19 -11.16
N LYS A 326 21.13 3.94 -11.11
CA LYS A 326 22.28 3.66 -10.27
C LYS A 326 22.18 4.45 -8.96
N VAL A 327 22.29 3.74 -7.84
CA VAL A 327 22.41 4.31 -6.50
C VAL A 327 23.77 3.93 -5.96
N GLU A 328 24.65 4.89 -5.73
CA GLU A 328 26.04 4.65 -5.33
C GLU A 328 26.44 5.46 -4.10
N SER A 329 27.37 4.90 -3.29
CA SER A 329 27.99 5.64 -2.19
C SER A 329 29.08 6.57 -2.76
N THR A 330 29.05 7.84 -2.38
CA THR A 330 30.09 8.81 -2.80
C THR A 330 31.41 8.60 -2.06
N THR A 331 31.37 8.00 -0.86
CA THR A 331 32.56 7.69 -0.05
C THR A 331 33.17 6.33 -0.40
N THR A 332 32.37 5.41 -0.96
CA THR A 332 32.81 4.09 -1.38
C THR A 332 32.19 3.76 -2.75
N PRO A 333 32.70 4.38 -3.86
CA PRO A 333 32.06 4.29 -5.18
C PRO A 333 31.97 2.88 -5.78
N THR A 334 32.73 1.91 -5.23
CA THR A 334 32.64 0.50 -5.59
C THR A 334 31.37 -0.17 -5.08
N VAL A 335 30.68 0.47 -4.12
CA VAL A 335 29.41 -0.02 -3.56
C VAL A 335 28.25 0.72 -4.19
N PHE A 336 27.50 0.02 -5.02
CA PHE A 336 26.35 0.56 -5.72
C PHE A 336 25.27 -0.51 -5.90
N ALA A 337 24.04 -0.05 -6.10
CA ALA A 337 22.92 -0.85 -6.58
C ALA A 337 22.45 -0.34 -7.93
N THR A 338 22.13 -1.25 -8.84
CA THR A 338 21.53 -0.94 -10.14
C THR A 338 20.11 -1.49 -10.16
N ILE A 339 19.12 -0.60 -10.39
CA ILE A 339 17.70 -0.95 -10.41
C ILE A 339 17.22 -0.77 -11.84
N PRO A 340 16.71 -1.83 -12.50
CA PRO A 340 16.15 -1.72 -13.85
C PRO A 340 14.93 -0.80 -13.86
N VAL A 341 14.82 0.08 -14.86
CA VAL A 341 13.67 0.95 -15.07
C VAL A 341 13.09 0.68 -16.45
N ASN A 342 11.86 0.20 -16.49
CA ASN A 342 11.10 -0.03 -17.71
C ASN A 342 10.31 1.24 -18.05
N VAL A 343 10.74 1.99 -19.07
CA VAL A 343 9.96 3.10 -19.62
C VAL A 343 8.99 2.54 -20.65
N THR A 344 7.70 2.61 -20.35
CA THR A 344 6.64 2.12 -21.24
C THR A 344 6.07 3.24 -22.09
N ALA A 345 5.46 2.87 -23.22
CA ALA A 345 4.68 3.80 -23.99
C ALA A 345 3.54 4.36 -23.13
N LYS A 346 3.22 5.65 -23.35
CA LYS A 346 2.09 6.27 -22.68
C LYS A 346 0.81 5.47 -22.97
N SER A 347 0.09 5.11 -21.93
CA SER A 347 -1.20 4.43 -22.09
C SER A 347 -2.16 5.39 -22.77
N ALA A 348 -2.68 5.00 -23.93
CA ALA A 348 -3.65 5.81 -24.66
C ALA A 348 -4.95 5.85 -23.84
N THR A 349 -5.18 6.94 -23.12
CA THR A 349 -6.46 7.17 -22.48
C THR A 349 -7.52 7.35 -23.56
N THR A 350 -8.58 6.56 -23.49
CA THR A 350 -9.67 6.66 -24.46
C THR A 350 -10.39 8.00 -24.30
N PRO A 351 -10.55 8.80 -25.37
CA PRO A 351 -11.35 10.02 -25.30
C PRO A 351 -12.79 9.70 -24.89
N GLU A 352 -13.36 10.50 -24.01
CA GLU A 352 -14.73 10.37 -23.56
C GLU A 352 -15.39 11.74 -23.37
N PHE A 353 -16.72 11.78 -23.47
CA PHE A 353 -17.46 13.01 -23.19
C PHE A 353 -17.43 13.34 -21.70
N ASP A 354 -17.31 14.65 -21.39
CA ASP A 354 -17.62 15.14 -20.06
C ASP A 354 -19.14 14.97 -19.82
N LYS A 355 -19.47 14.25 -18.76
CA LYS A 355 -20.86 13.92 -18.40
C LYS A 355 -21.47 14.92 -17.42
N ASN A 356 -20.74 15.98 -17.06
CA ASN A 356 -21.24 16.99 -16.17
C ASN A 356 -22.28 17.87 -16.89
N ASP A 357 -23.55 17.64 -16.57
CA ASP A 357 -24.70 18.36 -17.12
C ASP A 357 -24.68 18.52 -18.65
N PRO A 358 -24.82 17.42 -19.42
CA PRO A 358 -24.78 17.48 -20.88
C PRO A 358 -26.08 18.04 -21.50
N ASN A 359 -27.14 18.23 -20.72
CA ASN A 359 -28.46 18.58 -21.23
C ASN A 359 -28.57 20.06 -21.61
N VAL A 360 -29.48 20.35 -22.52
CA VAL A 360 -29.71 21.70 -23.05
C VAL A 360 -31.21 21.89 -23.35
N SER A 361 -31.70 23.13 -23.41
CA SER A 361 -33.06 23.46 -23.83
C SER A 361 -33.07 24.19 -25.17
N VAL A 362 -34.18 24.08 -25.90
CA VAL A 362 -34.39 24.88 -27.12
C VAL A 362 -34.23 26.37 -26.79
N GLY A 363 -33.48 27.09 -27.64
CA GLY A 363 -33.14 28.51 -27.45
C GLY A 363 -31.78 28.76 -26.76
N ALA A 364 -31.09 27.72 -26.22
CA ALA A 364 -29.81 27.90 -25.54
C ALA A 364 -28.64 27.67 -26.52
N PHE A 365 -27.78 28.69 -26.75
CA PHE A 365 -26.70 28.65 -27.74
C PHE A 365 -25.29 28.74 -27.20
N LYS A 366 -25.11 28.96 -25.89
CA LYS A 366 -23.80 29.06 -25.24
C LYS A 366 -23.36 27.79 -24.49
N LYS A 367 -24.17 26.71 -24.52
CA LYS A 367 -23.84 25.44 -23.87
C LYS A 367 -22.75 24.72 -24.64
N GLN A 368 -21.59 24.57 -23.99
CA GLN A 368 -20.46 23.82 -24.54
C GLN A 368 -20.61 22.32 -24.27
N ILE A 369 -20.10 21.51 -25.21
CA ILE A 369 -19.87 20.08 -25.03
C ILE A 369 -18.37 19.82 -25.09
N LYS A 370 -17.85 19.06 -24.11
CA LYS A 370 -16.43 18.84 -23.95
C LYS A 370 -16.08 17.36 -23.98
N LEU A 371 -14.85 17.08 -24.39
CA LEU A 371 -14.22 15.77 -24.31
C LEU A 371 -13.08 15.82 -23.32
N ASN A 372 -12.97 14.78 -22.50
CA ASN A 372 -11.87 14.49 -21.61
C ASN A 372 -10.86 13.58 -22.32
N ASN A 373 -9.66 13.45 -21.75
CA ASN A 373 -8.62 12.54 -22.22
C ASN A 373 -8.13 12.81 -23.64
N LEU A 374 -8.20 14.07 -24.09
CA LEU A 374 -7.60 14.49 -25.36
C LEU A 374 -6.10 14.73 -25.20
N GLU A 375 -5.35 14.38 -26.25
CA GLU A 375 -3.92 14.68 -26.39
C GLU A 375 -3.71 15.88 -27.32
N LYS A 376 -2.52 16.47 -27.24
CA LYS A 376 -2.21 17.74 -27.92
C LYS A 376 -2.47 17.72 -29.43
N ASP A 377 -2.20 16.59 -30.08
CA ASP A 377 -2.28 16.46 -31.55
C ASP A 377 -3.54 15.70 -32.00
N ASP A 378 -4.53 15.55 -31.12
CA ASP A 378 -5.78 14.91 -31.47
C ASP A 378 -6.60 15.74 -32.45
N VAL A 379 -7.06 15.10 -33.52
CA VAL A 379 -8.02 15.70 -34.44
C VAL A 379 -9.42 15.22 -34.08
N VAL A 380 -10.24 16.14 -33.55
CA VAL A 380 -11.58 15.87 -33.07
C VAL A 380 -12.63 16.29 -34.10
N THR A 381 -13.59 15.42 -34.36
CA THR A 381 -14.81 15.70 -35.13
C THR A 381 -16.02 15.28 -34.30
N LEU A 382 -16.95 16.22 -34.07
CA LEU A 382 -18.21 15.96 -33.38
C LEU A 382 -19.37 16.04 -34.38
N THR A 383 -20.29 15.09 -34.32
CA THR A 383 -21.49 15.06 -35.15
C THR A 383 -22.70 14.66 -34.32
N SER A 384 -23.83 15.32 -34.58
CA SER A 384 -25.13 14.84 -34.09
C SER A 384 -25.73 13.83 -35.07
N LYS A 385 -26.23 12.73 -34.53
CA LYS A 385 -26.98 11.74 -35.32
C LYS A 385 -28.43 12.17 -35.59
N ASP A 386 -28.94 13.17 -34.81
CA ASP A 386 -30.32 13.65 -34.83
C ASP A 386 -30.37 15.16 -35.12
N THR A 387 -29.95 15.55 -36.33
CA THR A 387 -29.81 16.97 -36.73
C THR A 387 -31.11 17.76 -36.75
N LYS A 388 -32.27 17.09 -36.70
CA LYS A 388 -33.58 17.74 -36.50
C LYS A 388 -33.83 18.18 -35.05
N ILE A 389 -33.14 17.56 -34.07
CA ILE A 389 -33.26 17.84 -32.64
C ILE A 389 -32.10 18.70 -32.17
N LEU A 390 -30.87 18.37 -32.61
CA LEU A 390 -29.65 19.02 -32.12
C LEU A 390 -28.60 19.07 -33.23
N ASN A 391 -27.95 20.21 -33.42
CA ASN A 391 -26.73 20.34 -34.21
C ASN A 391 -25.54 20.62 -33.30
N ILE A 392 -24.32 20.47 -33.83
CA ILE A 392 -23.06 20.84 -33.18
C ILE A 392 -22.44 22.00 -33.96
N ARG A 393 -22.22 23.12 -33.29
CA ARG A 393 -21.49 24.26 -33.83
C ARG A 393 -20.05 24.20 -33.32
N THR A 394 -19.10 24.47 -34.22
CA THR A 394 -17.67 24.50 -33.91
C THR A 394 -17.15 25.93 -34.10
N GLU A 395 -16.53 26.48 -33.10
CA GLU A 395 -15.77 27.71 -33.19
C GLU A 395 -14.27 27.38 -33.16
N THR A 396 -13.48 28.07 -33.97
CA THR A 396 -12.03 27.88 -34.03
C THR A 396 -11.37 29.22 -33.68
N ALA A 397 -10.61 29.21 -32.59
CA ALA A 397 -9.83 30.37 -32.16
C ALA A 397 -8.62 30.62 -33.11
N GLN A 398 -7.98 31.78 -32.99
CA GLN A 398 -6.81 32.15 -33.81
C GLN A 398 -5.62 31.20 -33.63
N ASP A 399 -5.49 30.57 -32.46
CA ASP A 399 -4.46 29.57 -32.15
C ASP A 399 -4.82 28.16 -32.67
N GLY A 400 -5.95 27.99 -33.37
CA GLY A 400 -6.45 26.72 -33.89
C GLY A 400 -7.27 25.90 -32.88
N THR A 401 -7.44 26.36 -31.64
CA THR A 401 -8.26 25.69 -30.62
C THR A 401 -9.72 25.65 -31.03
N LYS A 402 -10.33 24.47 -31.01
CA LYS A 402 -11.74 24.27 -31.31
C LYS A 402 -12.58 24.18 -30.05
N THR A 403 -13.68 24.92 -30.05
CA THR A 403 -14.74 24.86 -29.04
C THR A 403 -16.02 24.38 -29.70
N TYR A 404 -16.71 23.44 -29.04
CA TYR A 404 -17.93 22.85 -29.55
C TYR A 404 -19.12 23.26 -28.71
N TYR A 405 -20.18 23.70 -29.38
CA TYR A 405 -21.42 24.18 -28.76
C TYR A 405 -22.61 23.33 -29.23
N LEU A 406 -23.56 23.14 -28.34
CA LEU A 406 -24.84 22.51 -28.67
C LEU A 406 -25.76 23.55 -29.33
N GLU A 407 -26.36 23.19 -30.45
CA GLU A 407 -27.39 23.97 -31.18
C GLU A 407 -28.73 23.23 -31.14
N PRO A 408 -29.56 23.41 -30.11
CA PRO A 408 -30.82 22.72 -29.98
C PRO A 408 -31.87 23.28 -30.95
N LYS A 409 -32.59 22.40 -31.68
CA LYS A 409 -33.64 22.76 -32.65
C LYS A 409 -35.03 22.35 -32.19
N ALA A 410 -35.16 21.19 -31.59
CA ALA A 410 -36.43 20.68 -31.08
C ALA A 410 -36.24 19.87 -29.80
N ALA A 411 -37.27 19.81 -28.97
CA ALA A 411 -37.25 18.95 -27.79
C ALA A 411 -37.17 17.48 -28.17
N GLY A 412 -36.37 16.71 -27.47
CA GLY A 412 -36.15 15.29 -27.71
C GLY A 412 -34.82 14.80 -27.25
N LYS A 413 -34.43 13.59 -27.64
CA LYS A 413 -33.15 13.00 -27.39
C LYS A 413 -32.30 13.00 -28.65
N ALA A 414 -31.04 13.37 -28.53
CA ALA A 414 -30.09 13.36 -29.63
C ALA A 414 -28.80 12.64 -29.21
N THR A 415 -28.28 11.78 -30.06
CA THR A 415 -26.98 11.16 -29.86
C THR A 415 -25.90 11.99 -30.52
N VAL A 416 -24.90 12.40 -29.78
CA VAL A 416 -23.67 13.04 -30.29
C VAL A 416 -22.56 12.03 -30.32
N GLU A 417 -21.89 11.94 -31.47
CA GLU A 417 -20.71 11.10 -31.69
C GLU A 417 -19.48 11.98 -31.84
N ALA A 418 -18.42 11.60 -31.13
CA ALA A 418 -17.08 12.13 -31.32
C ALA A 418 -16.22 11.09 -32.02
N VAL A 419 -15.52 11.51 -33.05
CA VAL A 419 -14.45 10.75 -33.72
C VAL A 419 -13.16 11.48 -33.45
N VAL A 420 -12.21 10.80 -32.81
CA VAL A 420 -10.89 11.36 -32.44
C VAL A 420 -9.82 10.57 -33.17
N ALA A 421 -9.11 11.24 -34.08
CA ALA A 421 -7.93 10.67 -34.74
C ALA A 421 -6.66 11.04 -33.96
N ARG A 422 -5.90 10.02 -33.52
CA ARG A 422 -4.68 10.12 -32.71
C ARG A 422 -3.64 9.17 -33.26
N ALA A 423 -2.49 9.69 -33.70
CA ALA A 423 -1.35 8.89 -34.15
C ALA A 423 -1.70 7.70 -35.05
N GLY A 424 -2.58 7.92 -36.05
CA GLY A 424 -3.02 6.90 -37.00
C GLY A 424 -4.08 5.92 -36.48
N LYS A 425 -4.57 6.08 -35.25
CA LYS A 425 -5.69 5.34 -34.66
C LYS A 425 -6.93 6.22 -34.59
N THR A 426 -8.10 5.60 -34.62
CA THR A 426 -9.38 6.28 -34.47
C THR A 426 -10.08 5.78 -33.22
N TYR A 427 -10.54 6.72 -32.40
CA TYR A 427 -11.35 6.47 -31.21
C TYR A 427 -12.74 7.06 -31.43
N THR A 428 -13.77 6.39 -30.93
CA THR A 428 -15.15 6.85 -31.01
C THR A 428 -15.75 6.92 -29.61
N ALA A 429 -16.43 8.01 -29.30
CA ALA A 429 -17.21 8.17 -28.07
C ALA A 429 -18.61 8.67 -28.42
N THR A 430 -19.61 8.30 -27.64
CA THR A 430 -21.00 8.74 -27.82
C THR A 430 -21.58 9.24 -26.51
N ILE A 431 -22.48 10.23 -26.61
CA ILE A 431 -23.25 10.72 -25.47
C ILE A 431 -24.70 10.99 -25.94
N GLU A 432 -25.67 10.67 -25.09
CA GLU A 432 -27.05 11.05 -25.29
C GLU A 432 -27.30 12.41 -24.63
N ILE A 433 -27.82 13.37 -25.37
CA ILE A 433 -28.19 14.70 -24.93
C ILE A 433 -29.71 14.79 -24.87
N GLN A 434 -30.26 15.15 -23.71
CA GLN A 434 -31.65 15.49 -23.58
C GLN A 434 -31.83 16.98 -23.94
N VAL A 435 -32.56 17.25 -25.02
CA VAL A 435 -33.00 18.61 -25.37
C VAL A 435 -34.37 18.83 -24.74
N ALA A 436 -34.45 19.71 -23.76
CA ALA A 436 -35.72 20.11 -23.16
C ALA A 436 -36.50 21.06 -24.08
N ALA A 437 -37.80 21.13 -23.88
CA ALA A 437 -38.62 22.15 -24.52
C ALA A 437 -38.18 23.55 -24.10
N VAL A 438 -38.49 24.54 -24.92
CA VAL A 438 -38.21 25.94 -24.60
C VAL A 438 -38.91 26.35 -23.28
N GLY A 439 -38.22 27.15 -22.44
CA GLY A 439 -38.78 27.72 -21.24
C GLY A 439 -39.94 28.69 -21.54
N LYS A 440 -40.87 28.85 -20.59
CA LYS A 440 -42.11 29.62 -20.80
C LYS A 440 -41.85 31.07 -21.27
N ASP A 441 -40.80 31.68 -20.79
CA ASP A 441 -40.46 33.10 -21.05
C ASP A 441 -39.23 33.22 -21.98
N ILE A 442 -38.84 32.15 -22.69
CA ILE A 442 -37.71 32.12 -23.61
C ILE A 442 -38.20 32.05 -25.04
N ILE A 443 -37.57 32.79 -25.94
CA ILE A 443 -37.86 32.77 -27.36
C ILE A 443 -37.41 31.43 -27.97
N PRO A 444 -38.25 30.72 -28.76
CA PRO A 444 -37.93 29.41 -29.33
C PRO A 444 -36.98 29.51 -30.54
N LEU A 445 -35.85 30.21 -30.39
CA LEU A 445 -34.86 30.30 -31.43
C LEU A 445 -34.28 28.91 -31.74
N THR A 446 -34.14 28.57 -33.01
CA THR A 446 -33.59 27.29 -33.50
C THR A 446 -32.32 27.49 -34.33
N SER A 447 -31.93 28.76 -34.56
CA SER A 447 -30.76 29.13 -35.36
C SER A 447 -29.78 30.00 -34.57
N TYR A 448 -28.53 29.58 -34.44
CA TYR A 448 -27.46 30.40 -33.89
C TYR A 448 -27.22 31.63 -34.74
N LYS A 449 -27.40 31.59 -36.04
CA LYS A 449 -27.23 32.76 -36.94
C LYS A 449 -28.19 33.88 -36.56
N VAL A 450 -29.40 33.55 -36.13
CA VAL A 450 -30.38 34.54 -35.64
C VAL A 450 -29.99 35.03 -34.25
N TYR A 451 -29.61 34.13 -33.35
CA TYR A 451 -29.10 34.52 -32.02
C TYR A 451 -27.90 35.48 -32.11
N ASP A 452 -26.90 35.12 -32.96
CA ASP A 452 -25.70 35.95 -33.18
C ASP A 452 -26.03 37.32 -33.75
N ALA A 453 -27.00 37.40 -34.65
CA ALA A 453 -27.46 38.69 -35.19
C ALA A 453 -28.17 39.56 -34.15
N LEU A 454 -28.85 38.96 -33.16
CA LEU A 454 -29.49 39.68 -32.06
C LEU A 454 -28.45 40.17 -31.02
N GLU A 455 -27.25 39.63 -31.06
CA GLU A 455 -26.09 40.02 -30.22
C GLU A 455 -25.14 41.01 -30.92
N ALA A 456 -25.36 41.26 -32.21
CA ALA A 456 -24.50 42.10 -33.05
C ALA A 456 -24.91 43.59 -33.02
N ASP A 457 -24.06 44.47 -33.55
CA ASP A 457 -24.34 45.86 -33.87
C ASP A 457 -25.11 45.94 -35.19
N ALA A 458 -26.44 45.90 -35.07
CA ALA A 458 -27.34 45.79 -36.24
C ALA A 458 -27.47 47.11 -37.00
N ASP A 459 -27.40 48.27 -36.36
CA ASP A 459 -27.51 49.60 -37.00
C ASP A 459 -26.15 50.22 -37.36
N LYS A 460 -25.04 49.53 -37.00
CA LYS A 460 -23.65 49.93 -37.27
C LYS A 460 -23.26 51.24 -36.60
N ASP A 461 -23.82 51.52 -35.42
CA ASP A 461 -23.48 52.72 -34.62
C ASP A 461 -22.21 52.49 -33.77
N GLY A 462 -21.59 51.33 -33.82
CA GLY A 462 -20.43 50.94 -33.06
C GLY A 462 -20.76 50.28 -31.71
N LYS A 463 -22.04 50.05 -31.41
CA LYS A 463 -22.50 49.39 -30.21
C LYS A 463 -23.27 48.11 -30.57
N LYS A 464 -23.02 47.04 -29.81
CA LYS A 464 -23.78 45.82 -29.97
C LYS A 464 -25.14 45.94 -29.30
N GLU A 465 -26.19 45.50 -29.98
CA GLU A 465 -27.55 45.47 -29.45
C GLU A 465 -27.65 44.59 -28.19
N LYS A 466 -26.92 43.54 -28.16
CA LYS A 466 -26.82 42.59 -27.06
C LYS A 466 -28.18 42.23 -26.45
N ALA A 467 -28.95 41.47 -27.19
CA ALA A 467 -30.27 41.05 -26.74
C ALA A 467 -30.20 40.13 -25.51
N ASP A 468 -29.24 39.19 -25.46
CA ASP A 468 -28.98 38.34 -24.26
C ASP A 468 -28.26 39.19 -23.17
N ARG A 469 -29.02 39.95 -22.39
CA ARG A 469 -28.50 40.89 -21.39
C ARG A 469 -27.95 40.21 -20.15
N ASN A 470 -28.52 39.09 -19.76
CA ASN A 470 -28.08 38.29 -18.60
C ASN A 470 -26.94 37.33 -18.95
N ASN A 471 -26.61 37.19 -20.25
CA ASN A 471 -25.54 36.37 -20.79
C ASN A 471 -25.69 34.87 -20.50
N ASP A 472 -26.93 34.37 -20.42
CA ASP A 472 -27.22 32.95 -20.18
C ASP A 472 -27.25 32.08 -21.45
N GLY A 473 -27.09 32.72 -22.61
CA GLY A 473 -27.10 32.06 -23.92
C GLY A 473 -28.48 31.86 -24.51
N MET A 474 -29.50 32.42 -23.90
CA MET A 474 -30.89 32.41 -24.35
C MET A 474 -31.38 33.85 -24.51
N ILE A 475 -32.47 34.06 -25.23
CA ILE A 475 -33.14 35.32 -25.30
C ILE A 475 -34.55 35.15 -24.76
N SER A 476 -34.87 35.90 -23.71
CA SER A 476 -36.21 35.91 -23.14
C SER A 476 -37.17 36.80 -23.93
N THR A 477 -38.46 36.60 -23.70
CA THR A 477 -39.52 37.46 -24.27
C THR A 477 -39.43 38.93 -23.84
N GLU A 478 -38.86 39.19 -22.68
CA GLU A 478 -38.61 40.56 -22.23
C GLU A 478 -37.37 41.19 -22.85
N GLU A 479 -36.35 40.40 -23.10
CA GLU A 479 -35.09 40.86 -23.71
C GLU A 479 -35.32 41.24 -25.18
N ILE A 480 -36.00 40.40 -25.94
CA ILE A 480 -36.24 40.66 -27.38
C ILE A 480 -37.09 41.89 -27.63
N LYS A 481 -38.00 42.28 -26.70
CA LYS A 481 -38.78 43.51 -26.80
C LYS A 481 -37.92 44.78 -26.80
N ASN A 482 -36.70 44.71 -26.38
CA ASN A 482 -35.78 45.85 -26.36
C ASN A 482 -34.93 45.95 -27.65
N VAL A 483 -35.02 44.97 -28.55
CA VAL A 483 -34.29 44.96 -29.81
C VAL A 483 -35.00 45.88 -30.81
N LYS A 484 -34.30 46.88 -31.34
CA LYS A 484 -34.81 47.86 -32.29
C LYS A 484 -34.44 47.54 -33.71
N PHE A 485 -33.27 46.97 -33.91
CA PHE A 485 -32.74 46.66 -35.22
C PHE A 485 -32.24 45.22 -35.27
N ILE A 486 -32.60 44.49 -36.34
CA ILE A 486 -32.14 43.12 -36.53
C ILE A 486 -31.52 43.01 -37.93
N ASN A 487 -30.26 42.71 -38.02
CA ASN A 487 -29.57 42.51 -39.30
C ASN A 487 -29.31 41.01 -39.56
N LEU A 488 -30.12 40.45 -40.47
CA LEU A 488 -30.00 39.05 -40.93
C LEU A 488 -29.56 38.96 -42.37
N GLU A 489 -28.98 40.01 -42.94
CA GLU A 489 -28.49 40.04 -44.33
C GLU A 489 -27.44 38.95 -44.55
N ASN A 490 -27.49 38.25 -45.70
CA ASN A 490 -26.49 37.26 -46.13
C ASN A 490 -26.28 36.09 -45.14
N LYS A 491 -27.26 35.69 -44.35
CA LYS A 491 -27.13 34.61 -43.36
C LYS A 491 -27.56 33.23 -43.89
N ASP A 492 -28.05 33.12 -45.13
CA ASP A 492 -28.58 31.91 -45.73
C ASP A 492 -29.60 31.22 -44.81
N LEU A 493 -30.63 31.98 -44.44
CA LEU A 493 -31.70 31.55 -43.55
C LEU A 493 -32.87 30.94 -44.33
N THR A 494 -33.66 30.15 -43.63
CA THR A 494 -34.95 29.59 -44.08
C THR A 494 -36.08 30.16 -43.22
N ASN A 495 -37.36 29.95 -43.63
CA ASN A 495 -38.51 30.34 -42.84
C ASN A 495 -38.47 29.80 -41.40
N ALA A 496 -37.94 28.56 -41.21
CA ALA A 496 -37.82 27.93 -39.89
C ALA A 496 -36.85 28.64 -38.95
N ASP A 497 -35.82 29.32 -39.49
CA ASP A 497 -34.82 30.05 -38.69
C ASP A 497 -35.40 31.32 -38.11
N LEU A 498 -36.50 31.83 -38.66
CA LEU A 498 -37.16 33.09 -38.20
C LEU A 498 -38.15 32.87 -37.06
N ALA A 499 -38.31 31.62 -36.60
CA ALA A 499 -39.21 31.29 -35.50
C ALA A 499 -38.84 32.10 -34.23
N GLY A 500 -39.85 32.65 -33.61
CA GLY A 500 -39.72 33.47 -32.38
C GLY A 500 -39.47 34.98 -32.63
N LEU A 501 -39.10 35.42 -33.83
CA LEU A 501 -38.88 36.85 -34.11
C LEU A 501 -40.18 37.70 -34.04
N SER A 502 -41.36 37.06 -34.13
CA SER A 502 -42.68 37.73 -33.89
C SER A 502 -42.78 38.36 -32.51
N GLU A 503 -41.98 37.93 -31.55
CA GLU A 503 -41.93 38.50 -30.18
C GLU A 503 -41.13 39.82 -30.11
N ALA A 504 -40.42 40.20 -31.18
CA ALA A 504 -39.67 41.45 -31.27
C ALA A 504 -40.61 42.64 -31.59
N VAL A 505 -41.67 42.80 -30.83
CA VAL A 505 -42.76 43.73 -31.07
C VAL A 505 -42.37 45.22 -31.13
N ASN A 506 -41.20 45.57 -30.67
CA ASN A 506 -40.66 46.92 -30.72
C ASN A 506 -39.55 47.08 -31.77
N CYS A 507 -39.33 46.07 -32.63
CA CYS A 507 -38.34 46.14 -33.70
C CYS A 507 -38.81 47.15 -34.76
N GLU A 508 -37.96 48.10 -35.08
CA GLU A 508 -38.24 49.19 -36.01
C GLU A 508 -37.72 48.85 -37.41
N LYS A 509 -36.69 48.01 -37.47
CA LYS A 509 -36.07 47.59 -38.74
C LYS A 509 -35.54 46.19 -38.67
N ILE A 510 -35.87 45.38 -39.66
CA ILE A 510 -35.26 44.06 -39.92
C ILE A 510 -34.71 44.02 -41.33
N ASP A 511 -33.49 43.54 -41.51
CA ASP A 511 -32.84 43.32 -42.79
C ASP A 511 -32.76 41.84 -43.06
N LEU A 512 -33.42 41.37 -44.13
CA LEU A 512 -33.47 39.97 -44.59
C LEU A 512 -32.81 39.79 -45.97
N GLU A 513 -32.09 40.80 -46.47
CA GLU A 513 -31.52 40.80 -47.79
C GLU A 513 -30.63 39.56 -48.02
N ASN A 514 -30.67 39.04 -49.26
CA ASN A 514 -29.85 37.89 -49.73
C ASN A 514 -30.09 36.53 -49.01
N ASN A 515 -31.24 36.34 -48.33
CA ASN A 515 -31.66 35.06 -47.78
C ASN A 515 -32.64 34.38 -48.79
N LYS A 516 -32.14 33.72 -49.79
CA LYS A 516 -32.91 33.18 -50.93
C LYS A 516 -33.94 32.12 -50.54
N ASN A 517 -33.80 31.49 -49.38
CA ASN A 517 -34.67 30.44 -48.88
C ASN A 517 -35.78 30.98 -47.95
N ILE A 518 -35.87 32.28 -47.73
CA ILE A 518 -36.98 32.88 -47.04
C ILE A 518 -38.07 33.18 -48.08
N THR A 519 -39.23 32.57 -47.90
CA THR A 519 -40.39 32.69 -48.78
C THR A 519 -41.63 33.15 -48.02
N ASP A 520 -41.58 33.20 -46.70
CA ASP A 520 -42.65 33.57 -45.81
C ASP A 520 -42.16 34.53 -44.73
N ILE A 521 -42.78 35.71 -44.62
CA ILE A 521 -42.51 36.73 -43.63
C ILE A 521 -43.75 37.03 -42.77
N SER A 522 -44.67 36.08 -42.67
CA SER A 522 -45.92 36.25 -41.89
C SER A 522 -45.68 36.36 -40.36
N PHE A 523 -44.47 36.20 -39.91
CA PHE A 523 -44.07 36.42 -38.51
C PHE A 523 -43.93 37.92 -38.13
N ILE A 524 -43.83 38.83 -39.08
CA ILE A 524 -43.71 40.28 -38.87
C ILE A 524 -45.05 40.87 -38.46
#